data_7ff22a523dd2ea52f6fab0eb703dbbad
#
_entry.id   7ff22a523dd2ea52f6fab0eb703dbbad
#
_cell.length_a   1.000
_cell.length_b   1.000
_cell.length_c   1.000
_cell.angle_alpha   90.00
_cell.angle_beta   90.00
_cell.angle_gamma   90.00
#
_symmetry.space_group_name_H-M   'P 1'
#
loop_
_entity.id
_entity.type
_entity.pdbx_description
1 polymer ?
#
loop_
_entity_poly.entity_id
_entity_poly.type
_entity_poly.pdbx_seq_one_letter_code
_entity_poly.pdbx_strand_id
1 'polypeptide(L)'
;MRKLNEDEYFELELTFKMMADATRLRIFEVLFEKERSVNEIVEELGISQSAISHQLAQLRKVKLVSAERVGQSMIYRLNDSHVKTIFNQALEHIRE
;
A
#
# COMPACT_ATOMS: atom_id res chain seq x y z
N MET A 1 26.27 0.37 -6.36
CA MET A 1 24.94 0.72 -6.86
C MET A 1 25.05 1.67 -8.05
N ARG A 2 24.24 1.44 -9.07
CA ARG A 2 24.17 2.30 -10.24
C ARG A 2 23.64 3.69 -9.86
N LYS A 3 24.16 4.74 -10.50
CA LYS A 3 23.64 6.08 -10.29
C LYS A 3 22.19 6.18 -10.72
N LEU A 4 21.39 6.91 -9.95
CA LEU A 4 20.00 7.16 -10.30
C LEU A 4 19.92 8.35 -11.27
N ASN A 5 18.97 8.28 -12.19
CA ASN A 5 18.62 9.41 -13.04
C ASN A 5 17.51 10.24 -12.38
N GLU A 6 17.16 11.38 -12.99
CA GLU A 6 16.15 12.28 -12.42
C GLU A 6 14.77 11.65 -12.31
N ASP A 7 14.39 10.84 -13.31
CA ASP A 7 13.09 10.18 -13.28
C ASP A 7 13.02 9.17 -12.14
N GLU A 8 14.11 8.46 -11.90
CA GLU A 8 14.18 7.50 -10.79
C GLU A 8 14.11 8.20 -9.45
N TYR A 9 14.76 9.36 -9.29
CA TYR A 9 14.65 10.15 -8.07
C TYR A 9 13.20 10.58 -7.82
N PHE A 10 12.53 11.05 -8.86
CA PHE A 10 11.15 11.48 -8.75
C PHE A 10 10.24 10.34 -8.30
N GLU A 11 10.36 9.19 -8.96
CA GLU A 11 9.53 8.03 -8.65
C GLU A 11 9.82 7.45 -7.27
N LEU A 12 11.09 7.44 -6.88
CA LEU A 12 11.50 6.93 -5.57
C LEU A 12 10.96 7.83 -4.46
N GLU A 13 11.07 9.15 -4.65
CA GLU A 13 10.52 10.11 -3.68
C GLU A 13 9.01 9.92 -3.53
N LEU A 14 8.30 9.78 -4.65
CA LEU A 14 6.86 9.59 -4.64
C LEU A 14 6.48 8.30 -3.91
N THR A 15 7.20 7.22 -4.16
CA THR A 15 6.98 5.94 -3.50
C THR A 15 7.06 6.10 -1.99
N PHE A 16 8.14 6.70 -1.49
CA PHE A 16 8.31 6.88 -0.05
C PHE A 16 7.30 7.84 0.54
N LYS A 17 6.96 8.91 -0.15
CA LYS A 17 5.92 9.84 0.30
C LYS A 17 4.57 9.16 0.45
N MET A 18 4.24 8.31 -0.52
CA MET A 18 2.97 7.59 -0.50
C MET A 18 2.90 6.52 0.58
N MET A 19 4.05 6.07 1.07
CA MET A 19 4.11 5.12 2.17
C MET A 19 4.16 5.81 3.54
N ALA A 20 4.52 7.08 3.59
CA ALA A 20 4.79 7.80 4.84
C ALA A 20 3.53 8.50 5.38
N ASP A 21 2.50 7.71 5.67
CA ASP A 21 1.23 8.20 6.20
C ASP A 21 0.63 7.15 7.12
N ALA A 22 0.14 7.57 8.29
CA ALA A 22 -0.36 6.65 9.30
C ALA A 22 -1.48 5.73 8.78
N THR A 23 -2.46 6.31 8.06
CA THR A 23 -3.57 5.53 7.51
C THR A 23 -3.08 4.53 6.47
N ARG A 24 -2.18 4.96 5.59
CA ARG A 24 -1.63 4.08 4.56
C ARG A 24 -0.80 2.95 5.15
N LEU A 25 -0.03 3.23 6.21
CA LEU A 25 0.71 2.17 6.90
C LEU A 25 -0.21 1.13 7.49
N ARG A 26 -1.37 1.54 8.01
CA ARG A 26 -2.37 0.60 8.53
C ARG A 26 -2.97 -0.25 7.40
N ILE A 27 -3.20 0.35 6.24
CA ILE A 27 -3.67 -0.39 5.07
C ILE A 27 -2.62 -1.41 4.65
N PHE A 28 -1.35 -1.02 4.60
CA PHE A 28 -0.27 -1.94 4.23
C PHE A 28 -0.20 -3.13 5.19
N GLU A 29 -0.33 -2.88 6.49
CA GLU A 29 -0.30 -3.96 7.49
C GLU A 29 -1.42 -4.97 7.22
N VAL A 30 -2.63 -4.49 7.00
CA VAL A 30 -3.79 -5.34 6.74
C VAL A 30 -3.59 -6.16 5.47
N LEU A 31 -3.11 -5.51 4.40
CA LEU A 31 -2.88 -6.18 3.12
C LEU A 31 -1.63 -7.06 3.12
N PHE A 32 -0.66 -6.77 3.98
CA PHE A 32 0.51 -7.63 4.15
C PHE A 32 0.09 -9.01 4.64
N GLU A 33 -0.90 -9.05 5.51
CA GLU A 33 -1.42 -10.30 6.06
C GLU A 33 -2.13 -11.12 4.98
N LYS A 34 -3.05 -10.50 4.25
CA LYS A 34 -3.75 -11.13 3.12
C LYS A 34 -4.51 -10.10 2.32
N GLU A 35 -4.92 -10.46 1.13
CA GLU A 35 -5.75 -9.60 0.30
C GLU A 35 -7.14 -9.40 0.93
N ARG A 36 -7.76 -8.25 0.70
CA ARG A 36 -9.01 -7.83 1.33
C ARG A 36 -9.89 -7.02 0.39
N SER A 37 -11.20 -7.08 0.60
CA SER A 37 -12.13 -6.15 -0.02
C SER A 37 -12.09 -4.82 0.73
N VAL A 38 -12.65 -3.76 0.11
CA VAL A 38 -12.76 -2.45 0.77
C VAL A 38 -13.51 -2.58 2.10
N ASN A 39 -14.63 -3.32 2.09
CA ASN A 39 -15.43 -3.47 3.31
C ASN A 39 -14.66 -4.17 4.42
N GLU A 40 -13.85 -5.15 4.09
CA GLU A 40 -13.01 -5.83 5.06
C GLU A 40 -11.97 -4.89 5.67
N ILE A 41 -11.39 -4.01 4.86
CA ILE A 41 -10.43 -3.02 5.34
C ILE A 41 -11.12 -2.01 6.26
N VAL A 42 -12.29 -1.53 5.84
CA VAL A 42 -13.10 -0.60 6.64
C VAL A 42 -13.41 -1.20 8.01
N GLU A 43 -13.84 -2.44 8.02
CA GLU A 43 -14.21 -3.14 9.24
C GLU A 43 -13.01 -3.32 10.17
N GLU A 44 -11.87 -3.71 9.60
CA GLU A 44 -10.63 -3.93 10.35
C GLU A 44 -10.07 -2.64 10.94
N LEU A 45 -10.09 -1.55 10.18
CA LEU A 45 -9.45 -0.29 10.60
C LEU A 45 -10.38 0.70 11.28
N GLY A 46 -11.69 0.53 11.10
CA GLY A 46 -12.65 1.46 11.67
C GLY A 46 -12.61 2.84 11.04
N ILE A 47 -12.20 2.92 9.78
CA ILE A 47 -12.10 4.16 9.00
C ILE A 47 -13.21 4.13 7.95
N SER A 48 -13.76 5.30 7.61
CA SER A 48 -14.89 5.36 6.68
C SER A 48 -14.56 4.76 5.30
N GLN A 49 -15.58 4.22 4.65
CA GLN A 49 -15.43 3.64 3.32
C GLN A 49 -14.88 4.65 2.32
N SER A 50 -15.39 5.88 2.35
CA SER A 50 -14.93 6.90 1.41
C SER A 50 -13.45 7.22 1.59
N ALA A 51 -12.98 7.28 2.84
CA ALA A 51 -11.57 7.54 3.13
C ALA A 51 -10.70 6.38 2.66
N ILE A 52 -11.10 5.15 2.96
CA ILE A 52 -10.36 3.97 2.53
C ILE A 52 -10.33 3.87 1.00
N SER A 53 -11.47 4.05 0.34
CA SER A 53 -11.54 4.02 -1.12
C SER A 53 -10.64 5.07 -1.76
N HIS A 54 -10.62 6.28 -1.19
CA HIS A 54 -9.77 7.35 -1.68
C HIS A 54 -8.28 6.98 -1.55
N GLN A 55 -7.89 6.45 -0.39
CA GLN A 55 -6.51 6.03 -0.15
C GLN A 55 -6.10 4.90 -1.09
N LEU A 56 -6.97 3.90 -1.26
CA LEU A 56 -6.68 2.78 -2.16
C LEU A 56 -6.52 3.23 -3.61
N ALA A 57 -7.35 4.18 -4.05
CA ALA A 57 -7.23 4.73 -5.41
C ALA A 57 -5.88 5.41 -5.61
N GLN A 58 -5.41 6.18 -4.63
CA GLN A 58 -4.11 6.84 -4.69
C GLN A 58 -2.97 5.82 -4.70
N LEU A 59 -3.05 4.81 -3.83
CA LEU A 59 -2.03 3.77 -3.74
C LEU A 59 -1.95 2.93 -5.01
N ARG A 60 -3.11 2.68 -5.63
CA ARG A 60 -3.17 1.94 -6.88
C ARG A 60 -2.52 2.73 -8.02
N LYS A 61 -2.74 4.03 -8.05
CA LYS A 61 -2.18 4.93 -9.07
C LYS A 61 -0.66 4.89 -9.09
N VAL A 62 -0.03 4.78 -7.92
CA VAL A 62 1.43 4.70 -7.80
C VAL A 62 1.94 3.27 -7.67
N LYS A 63 1.10 2.30 -7.95
CA LYS A 63 1.46 0.87 -8.03
C LYS A 63 1.97 0.28 -6.72
N LEU A 64 1.47 0.78 -5.60
CA LEU A 64 1.76 0.18 -4.30
C LEU A 64 0.74 -0.88 -3.93
N VAL A 65 -0.48 -0.76 -4.45
CA VAL A 65 -1.49 -1.80 -4.34
C VAL A 65 -2.05 -2.11 -5.72
N SER A 66 -2.62 -3.29 -5.86
CA SER A 66 -3.35 -3.69 -7.06
C SER A 66 -4.72 -4.18 -6.65
N ALA A 67 -5.63 -4.23 -7.60
CA ALA A 67 -7.01 -4.62 -7.35
C ALA A 67 -7.52 -5.54 -8.44
N GLU A 68 -8.40 -6.45 -8.06
CA GLU A 68 -9.00 -7.41 -8.97
C GLU A 68 -10.48 -7.53 -8.61
N ARG A 69 -11.33 -7.55 -9.64
CA ARG A 69 -12.76 -7.78 -9.40
C ARG A 69 -13.01 -9.27 -9.23
N VAL A 70 -13.61 -9.62 -8.11
CA VAL A 70 -14.01 -10.99 -7.81
C VAL A 70 -15.51 -10.94 -7.48
N GLY A 71 -16.35 -11.40 -8.42
CA GLY A 71 -17.79 -11.25 -8.29
C GLY A 71 -18.16 -9.77 -8.32
N GLN A 72 -18.86 -9.30 -7.29
CA GLN A 72 -19.26 -7.90 -7.17
C GLN A 72 -18.32 -7.08 -6.29
N SER A 73 -17.24 -7.71 -5.82
CA SER A 73 -16.29 -7.05 -4.92
C SER A 73 -14.99 -6.75 -5.64
N MET A 74 -14.34 -5.66 -5.22
CA MET A 74 -12.95 -5.37 -5.61
C MET A 74 -12.06 -5.85 -4.48
N ILE A 75 -11.14 -6.74 -4.81
CA ILE A 75 -10.20 -7.28 -3.84
C ILE A 75 -8.85 -6.61 -4.05
N TYR A 76 -8.30 -6.06 -2.98
CA TYR A 76 -7.04 -5.32 -2.99
C TYR A 76 -5.92 -6.14 -2.37
N ARG A 77 -4.71 -5.96 -2.88
CA ARG A 77 -3.51 -6.60 -2.34
C ARG A 77 -2.31 -5.69 -2.55
N LEU A 78 -1.22 -5.96 -1.83
CA LEU A 78 0.03 -5.26 -2.11
C LEU A 78 0.46 -5.64 -3.52
N ASN A 79 0.98 -4.66 -4.26
CA ASN A 79 1.18 -4.80 -5.70
C ASN A 79 2.08 -5.98 -6.09
N ASP A 80 3.17 -6.16 -5.35
CA ASP A 80 4.13 -7.22 -5.63
C ASP A 80 4.99 -7.50 -4.40
N SER A 81 5.92 -8.44 -4.55
CA SER A 81 6.81 -8.83 -3.45
C SER A 81 7.77 -7.70 -3.04
N HIS A 82 8.07 -6.78 -3.95
CA HIS A 82 8.94 -5.63 -3.63
C HIS A 82 8.29 -4.74 -2.57
N VAL A 83 6.99 -4.47 -2.71
CA VAL A 83 6.26 -3.64 -1.74
C VAL A 83 6.26 -4.32 -0.38
N LYS A 84 6.02 -5.62 -0.35
CA LYS A 84 6.06 -6.40 0.89
C LYS A 84 7.43 -6.34 1.54
N THR A 85 8.48 -6.48 0.75
CA THR A 85 9.86 -6.46 1.23
C THR A 85 10.21 -5.11 1.84
N ILE A 86 9.84 -4.01 1.19
CA ILE A 86 10.11 -2.66 1.69
C ILE A 86 9.43 -2.46 3.05
N PHE A 87 8.17 -2.79 3.14
CA PHE A 87 7.40 -2.67 4.38
C PHE A 87 8.03 -3.51 5.49
N ASN A 88 8.32 -4.76 5.19
CA ASN A 88 8.87 -5.68 6.17
C ASN A 88 10.27 -5.28 6.64
N GLN A 89 11.13 -4.81 5.73
CA GLN A 89 12.47 -4.36 6.08
C GLN A 89 12.44 -3.15 7.01
N ALA A 90 11.55 -2.20 6.71
CA ALA A 90 11.39 -1.04 7.59
C ALA A 90 10.91 -1.47 8.98
N LEU A 91 9.96 -2.41 9.02
CA LEU A 91 9.43 -2.93 10.28
C LEU A 91 10.51 -3.64 11.08
N GLU A 92 11.30 -4.50 10.46
CA GLU A 92 12.39 -5.19 11.13
C GLU A 92 13.42 -4.20 11.68
N HIS A 93 13.70 -3.15 10.91
CA HIS A 93 14.65 -2.13 11.34
C HIS A 93 14.22 -1.47 12.64
N ILE A 94 12.95 -1.10 12.78
CA ILE A 94 12.47 -0.43 14.00
C ILE A 94 12.33 -1.38 15.19
N ARG A 95 12.30 -2.68 14.94
CA ARG A 95 12.17 -3.69 15.99
C ARG A 95 13.52 -4.25 16.49
N GLU A 96 14.61 -3.83 15.88
CA GLU A 96 15.95 -4.25 16.27
C GLU A 96 16.30 -3.86 17.70
#